data_6b2a84c10910183e9907d6f66f0be355
#
_entry.id   6b2a84c10910183e9907d6f66f0be355
#
_cell.length_a   1.000
_cell.length_b   1.000
_cell.length_c   1.000
_cell.angle_alpha   90.00
_cell.angle_beta   90.00
_cell.angle_gamma   90.00
#
_symmetry.space_group_name_H-M   'P 1'
#
loop_
_entity.id
_entity.type
_entity.pdbx_description
1 polymer ?
#
loop_
_entity_poly.entity_id
_entity_poly.type
_entity_poly.pdbx_seq_one_letter_code
_entity_poly.pdbx_strand_id
1 'polypeptide(L)'
;MRNSNKYFKSMRFFSVFCLINLFSTLLASSSNLEKLSVPDGFEISIYADKVNSPRQITETQAGFVIVGSKKGDKILALYDGNLDGYAENSIIVAEGLQNPTGVSIHDGDLYFAEIDTIWVIKNIDEWLMSEAKSLPSKSIFMNDLPSETWHGFKYIDFGPDGNLYIPVGVPCNICLEPQTKDKRFAAIHKYKDGKLVTVADGVRNSVGFDWHPETKKMYFSDNGRDWLGDNSPSCELNIIEKEGSFYGYPYKHAKNIIDPEFGSLIPDFDREFVDPIAELGPHVAPLGI
;
A
#
# COMPACT_ATOMS: atom_id res chain seq x y z
N MET A 1 -17.45 -89.89 -4.98
CA MET A 1 -17.26 -90.09 -6.46
C MET A 1 -17.48 -88.77 -7.17
N ARG A 2 -16.51 -88.38 -8.03
CA ARG A 2 -16.47 -87.34 -9.07
C ARG A 2 -16.90 -85.90 -8.69
N ASN A 3 -15.95 -85.03 -8.45
CA ASN A 3 -15.25 -84.14 -9.40
C ASN A 3 -16.13 -83.44 -10.42
N SER A 4 -16.25 -82.11 -10.37
CA SER A 4 -16.03 -81.24 -11.52
C SER A 4 -15.70 -79.79 -11.09
N ASN A 5 -14.49 -79.39 -11.37
CA ASN A 5 -14.01 -78.02 -11.42
C ASN A 5 -14.85 -77.18 -12.39
N LYS A 6 -15.19 -75.95 -12.04
CA LYS A 6 -15.43 -74.89 -12.99
C LYS A 6 -14.64 -73.63 -12.59
N TYR A 7 -13.63 -73.37 -13.35
CA TYR A 7 -12.85 -72.14 -13.34
C TYR A 7 -13.75 -70.96 -13.73
N PHE A 8 -13.89 -69.97 -12.89
CA PHE A 8 -14.32 -68.65 -13.25
C PHE A 8 -13.12 -67.74 -13.46
N LYS A 9 -12.86 -67.35 -14.70
CA LYS A 9 -11.93 -66.30 -15.11
C LYS A 9 -12.46 -64.98 -14.62
N SER A 10 -11.79 -64.38 -13.64
CA SER A 10 -11.97 -63.00 -13.25
C SER A 10 -11.31 -62.09 -14.28
N MET A 11 -12.10 -61.39 -15.04
CA MET A 11 -11.69 -60.36 -15.95
C MET A 11 -11.45 -59.11 -15.15
N ARG A 12 -10.16 -58.73 -14.99
CA ARG A 12 -9.74 -57.44 -14.40
C ARG A 12 -10.07 -56.32 -15.38
N PHE A 13 -11.14 -55.58 -15.11
CA PHE A 13 -11.34 -54.25 -15.67
C PHE A 13 -10.43 -53.29 -14.89
N PHE A 14 -9.36 -52.87 -15.56
CA PHE A 14 -8.59 -51.73 -15.13
C PHE A 14 -9.44 -50.47 -15.38
N SER A 15 -9.97 -49.89 -14.31
CA SER A 15 -10.56 -48.56 -14.36
C SER A 15 -9.46 -47.54 -14.54
N VAL A 16 -9.26 -47.10 -15.77
CA VAL A 16 -8.60 -45.86 -16.11
C VAL A 16 -9.62 -44.74 -15.92
N PHE A 17 -9.84 -44.33 -14.66
CA PHE A 17 -10.66 -43.16 -14.33
C PHE A 17 -10.12 -42.55 -13.04
N CYS A 18 -9.07 -41.75 -13.17
CA CYS A 18 -8.72 -40.75 -12.18
C CYS A 18 -7.45 -39.99 -12.62
N LEU A 19 -7.54 -39.12 -13.61
CA LEU A 19 -6.51 -38.13 -13.94
C LEU A 19 -7.03 -36.99 -14.81
N ILE A 20 -8.29 -36.57 -14.64
CA ILE A 20 -8.81 -35.35 -15.28
C ILE A 20 -9.69 -34.60 -14.27
N ASN A 21 -9.12 -34.09 -13.19
CA ASN A 21 -9.84 -33.12 -12.33
C ASN A 21 -8.90 -32.32 -11.41
N LEU A 22 -7.70 -31.99 -11.88
CA LEU A 22 -6.80 -31.11 -11.12
C LEU A 22 -6.36 -29.86 -11.90
N PHE A 23 -6.98 -29.58 -13.07
CA PHE A 23 -6.59 -28.42 -13.89
C PHE A 23 -7.71 -27.40 -14.12
N SER A 24 -8.82 -27.45 -13.42
CA SER A 24 -9.96 -26.56 -13.72
C SER A 24 -10.20 -25.40 -12.74
N THR A 25 -9.37 -25.20 -11.75
CA THR A 25 -9.51 -24.05 -10.81
C THR A 25 -8.53 -22.89 -11.04
N LEU A 26 -7.55 -23.03 -11.91
CA LEU A 26 -6.59 -21.95 -12.23
C LEU A 26 -7.00 -21.05 -13.42
N LEU A 27 -8.11 -21.32 -14.10
CA LEU A 27 -8.43 -20.65 -15.38
C LEU A 27 -9.24 -19.36 -15.26
N ALA A 28 -9.74 -18.98 -14.10
CA ALA A 28 -10.58 -17.77 -13.99
C ALA A 28 -9.79 -16.48 -13.69
N SER A 29 -8.55 -16.58 -13.27
CA SER A 29 -7.70 -15.41 -12.89
C SER A 29 -6.61 -15.06 -13.91
N SER A 30 -6.32 -15.92 -14.88
CA SER A 30 -5.22 -15.73 -15.85
C SER A 30 -5.47 -14.62 -16.88
N SER A 31 -6.72 -14.23 -17.12
CA SER A 31 -7.07 -13.32 -18.23
C SER A 31 -6.55 -11.88 -18.09
N ASN A 32 -6.13 -11.45 -16.91
CA ASN A 32 -5.61 -10.10 -16.70
C ASN A 32 -4.07 -10.04 -16.66
N LEU A 33 -3.39 -11.11 -16.26
CA LEU A 33 -1.92 -11.15 -16.25
C LEU A 33 -1.34 -11.05 -17.66
N GLU A 34 -2.01 -11.65 -18.65
CA GLU A 34 -1.60 -11.61 -20.07
C GLU A 34 -1.53 -10.18 -20.66
N LYS A 35 -2.17 -9.20 -19.99
CA LYS A 35 -2.15 -7.78 -20.39
C LYS A 35 -1.00 -7.00 -19.76
N LEU A 36 -0.26 -7.61 -18.86
CA LEU A 36 0.85 -6.98 -18.17
C LEU A 36 2.16 -7.44 -18.79
N SER A 37 3.12 -6.54 -18.83
CA SER A 37 4.49 -6.85 -19.25
C SER A 37 5.45 -6.46 -18.14
N VAL A 38 6.45 -7.29 -17.93
CA VAL A 38 7.54 -7.05 -16.99
C VAL A 38 8.87 -7.04 -17.75
N PRO A 39 9.91 -6.39 -17.22
CA PRO A 39 11.24 -6.41 -17.82
C PRO A 39 11.81 -7.83 -17.89
N ASP A 40 12.81 -8.04 -18.77
CA ASP A 40 13.54 -9.29 -18.87
C ASP A 40 14.14 -9.70 -17.52
N GLY A 41 13.97 -10.97 -17.14
CA GLY A 41 14.42 -11.51 -15.86
C GLY A 41 13.44 -11.38 -14.71
N PHE A 42 12.24 -10.79 -14.95
CA PHE A 42 11.15 -10.74 -13.99
C PHE A 42 10.00 -11.63 -14.45
N GLU A 43 9.31 -12.21 -13.49
CA GLU A 43 8.06 -12.94 -13.68
C GLU A 43 6.95 -12.30 -12.84
N ILE A 44 5.70 -12.39 -13.34
CA ILE A 44 4.52 -11.91 -12.61
C ILE A 44 3.58 -13.08 -12.35
N SER A 45 3.15 -13.22 -11.11
CA SER A 45 2.20 -14.23 -10.67
C SER A 45 1.16 -13.65 -9.72
N ILE A 46 0.08 -14.39 -9.49
CA ILE A 46 -0.92 -14.03 -8.48
C ILE A 46 -0.50 -14.68 -7.17
N TYR A 47 -0.22 -13.86 -6.17
CA TYR A 47 0.07 -14.33 -4.81
C TYR A 47 -1.21 -14.65 -4.01
N ALA A 48 -2.28 -13.85 -4.18
CA ALA A 48 -3.59 -14.10 -3.57
C ALA A 48 -4.71 -13.45 -4.38
N ASP A 49 -5.85 -14.10 -4.54
CA ASP A 49 -6.99 -13.61 -5.34
C ASP A 49 -8.26 -13.29 -4.51
N LYS A 50 -8.27 -13.61 -3.20
CA LYS A 50 -9.42 -13.42 -2.31
C LYS A 50 -9.23 -12.28 -1.31
N VAL A 51 -8.60 -11.19 -1.75
CA VAL A 51 -8.35 -10.01 -0.93
C VAL A 51 -9.19 -8.85 -1.41
N ASN A 52 -10.04 -8.31 -0.54
CA ASN A 52 -10.93 -7.20 -0.90
C ASN A 52 -10.18 -5.87 -0.93
N SER A 53 -10.06 -5.28 -2.11
CA SER A 53 -9.48 -3.94 -2.34
C SER A 53 -8.13 -3.74 -1.64
N PRO A 54 -7.14 -4.62 -1.87
CA PRO A 54 -5.83 -4.51 -1.24
C PRO A 54 -5.18 -3.16 -1.55
N ARG A 55 -4.42 -2.62 -0.59
CA ARG A 55 -3.77 -1.32 -0.77
C ARG A 55 -2.27 -1.38 -0.47
N GLN A 56 -1.86 -1.16 0.75
CA GLN A 56 -0.47 -1.34 1.17
C GLN A 56 -0.26 -2.75 1.68
N ILE A 57 0.93 -3.28 1.44
CA ILE A 57 1.39 -4.57 1.97
C ILE A 57 2.70 -4.37 2.72
N THR A 58 2.93 -5.23 3.70
CA THR A 58 4.22 -5.36 4.38
C THR A 58 4.43 -6.83 4.76
N GLU A 59 5.66 -7.24 4.98
CA GLU A 59 5.99 -8.61 5.34
C GLU A 59 6.51 -8.67 6.77
N THR A 60 6.09 -9.70 7.51
CA THR A 60 6.62 -9.99 8.86
C THR A 60 7.89 -10.83 8.78
N GLN A 61 8.64 -10.91 9.88
CA GLN A 61 9.84 -11.75 9.95
C GLN A 61 9.53 -13.26 9.78
N ALA A 62 8.33 -13.67 10.15
CA ALA A 62 7.88 -15.06 9.99
C ALA A 62 7.33 -15.36 8.57
N GLY A 63 7.36 -14.39 7.64
CA GLY A 63 6.95 -14.58 6.25
C GLY A 63 5.45 -14.43 5.99
N PHE A 64 4.69 -13.83 6.91
CA PHE A 64 3.30 -13.44 6.65
C PHE A 64 3.25 -12.12 5.89
N VAL A 65 2.44 -12.06 4.83
CA VAL A 65 2.17 -10.81 4.11
C VAL A 65 0.94 -10.15 4.70
N ILE A 66 1.15 -9.03 5.37
CA ILE A 66 0.08 -8.21 5.94
C ILE A 66 -0.49 -7.30 4.86
N VAL A 67 -1.81 -7.21 4.76
CA VAL A 67 -2.50 -6.45 3.72
C VAL A 67 -3.50 -5.48 4.31
N GLY A 68 -3.32 -4.20 3.99
CA GLY A 68 -4.30 -3.15 4.23
C GLY A 68 -5.37 -3.10 3.13
N SER A 69 -6.53 -2.53 3.42
CA SER A 69 -7.68 -2.50 2.51
C SER A 69 -8.25 -1.09 2.32
N LYS A 70 -8.52 -0.71 1.06
CA LYS A 70 -9.11 0.59 0.71
C LYS A 70 -10.64 0.65 0.92
N LYS A 71 -11.34 -0.47 0.70
CA LYS A 71 -12.82 -0.54 0.78
C LYS A 71 -13.30 -1.63 1.74
N GLY A 72 -12.37 -2.34 2.36
CA GLY A 72 -12.66 -3.32 3.39
C GLY A 72 -12.58 -2.71 4.78
N ASP A 73 -12.94 -3.50 5.75
CA ASP A 73 -12.94 -3.17 7.17
C ASP A 73 -11.90 -4.00 7.97
N LYS A 74 -10.95 -4.64 7.25
CA LYS A 74 -10.06 -5.63 7.85
C LYS A 74 -8.60 -5.41 7.45
N ILE A 75 -7.72 -5.81 8.36
CA ILE A 75 -6.32 -6.14 8.08
C ILE A 75 -6.21 -7.66 8.01
N LEU A 76 -5.60 -8.15 6.95
CA LEU A 76 -5.37 -9.58 6.72
C LEU A 76 -3.88 -9.90 6.81
N ALA A 77 -3.56 -11.09 7.31
CA ALA A 77 -2.28 -11.73 7.13
C ALA A 77 -2.44 -12.92 6.17
N LEU A 78 -1.68 -12.94 5.10
CA LEU A 78 -1.67 -14.00 4.10
C LEU A 78 -0.45 -14.90 4.33
N TYR A 79 -0.60 -16.19 4.09
CA TYR A 79 0.48 -17.14 4.30
C TYR A 79 0.49 -18.22 3.22
N ASP A 80 1.64 -18.34 2.54
CA ASP A 80 1.98 -19.41 1.61
C ASP A 80 2.70 -20.52 2.39
N GLY A 81 1.93 -21.53 2.82
CA GLY A 81 2.45 -22.59 3.69
C GLY A 81 3.24 -23.65 2.95
N ASN A 82 3.11 -23.77 1.64
CA ASN A 82 3.76 -24.77 0.80
C ASN A 82 4.90 -24.19 -0.06
N LEU A 83 5.09 -22.86 -0.04
CA LEU A 83 6.11 -22.10 -0.75
C LEU A 83 6.02 -22.25 -2.28
N ASP A 84 4.81 -22.32 -2.82
CA ASP A 84 4.58 -22.38 -4.27
C ASP A 84 4.35 -21.01 -4.92
N GLY A 85 4.35 -19.94 -4.13
CA GLY A 85 4.14 -18.56 -4.57
C GLY A 85 2.68 -18.12 -4.52
N TYR A 86 1.76 -18.94 -3.93
CA TYR A 86 0.37 -18.60 -3.74
C TYR A 86 -0.05 -18.80 -2.27
N ALA A 87 -0.67 -17.78 -1.68
CA ALA A 87 -1.15 -17.84 -0.30
C ALA A 87 -2.54 -18.46 -0.22
N GLU A 88 -2.64 -19.72 0.21
CA GLU A 88 -3.91 -20.43 0.40
C GLU A 88 -4.67 -19.98 1.64
N ASN A 89 -3.95 -19.42 2.62
CA ASN A 89 -4.50 -19.07 3.91
C ASN A 89 -4.53 -17.57 4.14
N SER A 90 -5.60 -17.11 4.78
CA SER A 90 -5.71 -15.74 5.27
C SER A 90 -6.21 -15.73 6.70
N ILE A 91 -5.60 -14.91 7.54
CA ILE A 91 -5.93 -14.71 8.94
C ILE A 91 -6.41 -13.27 9.12
N ILE A 92 -7.56 -13.07 9.79
CA ILE A 92 -8.01 -11.74 10.16
C ILE A 92 -7.19 -11.26 11.36
N VAL A 93 -6.43 -10.19 11.16
CA VAL A 93 -5.60 -9.57 12.20
C VAL A 93 -6.38 -8.50 12.97
N ALA A 94 -7.17 -7.71 12.25
CA ALA A 94 -8.06 -6.71 12.84
C ALA A 94 -9.31 -6.56 11.96
N GLU A 95 -10.43 -6.18 12.56
CA GLU A 95 -11.70 -5.94 11.84
C GLU A 95 -12.51 -4.81 12.47
N GLY A 96 -13.60 -4.40 11.79
CA GLY A 96 -14.43 -3.27 12.19
C GLY A 96 -13.74 -1.92 12.01
N LEU A 97 -12.84 -1.81 11.02
CA LEU A 97 -12.00 -0.66 10.75
C LEU A 97 -12.58 0.19 9.61
N GLN A 98 -12.23 1.47 9.58
CA GLN A 98 -12.62 2.40 8.53
C GLN A 98 -11.46 2.68 7.56
N ASN A 99 -11.51 2.06 6.37
CA ASN A 99 -10.49 2.22 5.33
C ASN A 99 -9.05 2.01 5.84
N PRO A 100 -8.74 0.85 6.42
CA PRO A 100 -7.42 0.56 6.99
C PRO A 100 -6.39 0.30 5.88
N THR A 101 -5.86 1.36 5.28
CA THR A 101 -5.04 1.27 4.06
C THR A 101 -3.56 1.09 4.31
N GLY A 102 -3.01 1.74 5.33
CA GLY A 102 -1.59 1.73 5.64
C GLY A 102 -1.21 0.60 6.57
N VAL A 103 -0.12 -0.11 6.28
CA VAL A 103 0.44 -1.17 7.14
C VAL A 103 1.95 -1.11 7.12
N SER A 104 2.59 -1.26 8.28
CA SER A 104 4.05 -1.33 8.39
C SER A 104 4.46 -2.19 9.59
N ILE A 105 5.59 -2.90 9.46
CA ILE A 105 6.20 -3.66 10.55
C ILE A 105 7.43 -2.91 11.05
N HIS A 106 7.51 -2.73 12.37
CA HIS A 106 8.69 -2.14 13.00
C HIS A 106 8.96 -2.81 14.34
N ASP A 107 10.18 -3.29 14.54
CA ASP A 107 10.62 -4.01 15.75
C ASP A 107 9.68 -5.17 16.18
N GLY A 108 9.12 -5.90 15.20
CA GLY A 108 8.20 -7.01 15.43
C GLY A 108 6.75 -6.61 15.72
N ASP A 109 6.45 -5.32 15.78
CA ASP A 109 5.13 -4.77 15.98
C ASP A 109 4.47 -4.43 14.64
N LEU A 110 3.17 -4.67 14.52
CA LEU A 110 2.38 -4.24 13.37
C LEU A 110 1.73 -2.88 13.65
N TYR A 111 2.01 -1.91 12.81
CA TYR A 111 1.32 -0.62 12.77
C TYR A 111 0.36 -0.62 11.58
N PHE A 112 -0.86 -0.11 11.78
CA PHE A 112 -1.81 0.07 10.69
C PHE A 112 -2.64 1.33 10.85
N ALA A 113 -2.98 1.96 9.72
CA ALA A 113 -3.59 3.27 9.67
C ALA A 113 -5.00 3.21 9.11
N GLU A 114 -5.96 3.75 9.86
CA GLU A 114 -7.22 4.29 9.39
C GLU A 114 -7.01 5.73 8.87
N ILE A 115 -8.05 6.49 8.62
CA ILE A 115 -7.92 7.85 8.07
C ILE A 115 -7.27 8.80 9.07
N ASP A 116 -7.68 8.77 10.33
CA ASP A 116 -7.25 9.70 11.39
C ASP A 116 -6.51 9.04 12.54
N THR A 117 -6.46 7.70 12.57
CA THR A 117 -5.92 6.92 13.68
C THR A 117 -4.91 5.89 13.19
N ILE A 118 -3.77 5.80 13.86
CA ILE A 118 -2.80 4.74 13.69
C ILE A 118 -2.82 3.85 14.92
N TRP A 119 -2.96 2.56 14.68
CA TRP A 119 -3.00 1.50 15.69
C TRP A 119 -1.69 0.74 15.73
N VAL A 120 -1.42 0.08 16.85
CA VAL A 120 -0.32 -0.87 16.99
C VAL A 120 -0.78 -2.18 17.62
N ILE A 121 -0.30 -3.29 17.09
CA ILE A 121 -0.36 -4.62 17.67
C ILE A 121 1.06 -5.07 17.96
N LYS A 122 1.33 -5.39 19.22
CA LYS A 122 2.65 -5.80 19.68
C LYS A 122 2.95 -7.26 19.32
N ASN A 123 4.22 -7.54 18.97
CA ASN A 123 4.74 -8.88 18.71
C ASN A 123 3.84 -9.69 17.75
N ILE A 124 3.56 -9.14 16.57
CA ILE A 124 2.57 -9.72 15.64
C ILE A 124 2.91 -11.15 15.23
N ASP A 125 4.17 -11.48 15.00
CA ASP A 125 4.59 -12.84 14.62
C ASP A 125 4.31 -13.86 15.71
N GLU A 126 4.52 -13.51 16.99
CA GLU A 126 4.20 -14.38 18.11
C GLU A 126 2.71 -14.74 18.13
N TRP A 127 1.83 -13.75 17.89
CA TRP A 127 0.41 -13.98 17.79
C TRP A 127 0.02 -14.82 16.57
N LEU A 128 0.56 -14.50 15.38
CA LEU A 128 0.28 -15.22 14.13
C LEU A 128 0.67 -16.70 14.20
N MET A 129 1.78 -17.02 14.86
CA MET A 129 2.27 -18.38 15.05
C MET A 129 1.60 -19.11 16.21
N SER A 130 0.81 -18.42 17.05
CA SER A 130 0.11 -19.03 18.17
C SER A 130 -1.15 -19.77 17.72
N GLU A 131 -1.70 -20.62 18.59
CA GLU A 131 -3.02 -21.24 18.43
C GLU A 131 -4.17 -20.30 18.89
N ALA A 132 -3.92 -19.00 19.04
CA ALA A 132 -4.89 -18.05 19.53
C ALA A 132 -6.12 -17.97 18.61
N LYS A 133 -7.31 -18.07 19.21
CA LYS A 133 -8.60 -18.00 18.48
C LYS A 133 -9.26 -16.64 18.55
N SER A 134 -8.75 -15.72 19.36
CA SER A 134 -9.25 -14.35 19.51
C SER A 134 -8.34 -13.39 18.74
N LEU A 135 -8.91 -12.28 18.26
CA LEU A 135 -8.14 -11.20 17.66
C LEU A 135 -7.08 -10.67 18.64
N PRO A 136 -5.90 -10.26 18.15
CA PRO A 136 -4.86 -9.67 18.98
C PRO A 136 -5.33 -8.33 19.58
N SER A 137 -4.82 -8.00 20.76
CA SER A 137 -5.07 -6.69 21.34
C SER A 137 -4.39 -5.60 20.54
N LYS A 138 -5.14 -4.55 20.15
CA LYS A 138 -4.60 -3.35 19.52
C LYS A 138 -4.68 -2.15 20.47
N SER A 139 -3.75 -1.22 20.35
CA SER A 139 -3.78 0.05 21.08
C SER A 139 -3.57 1.21 20.11
N ILE A 140 -4.07 2.39 20.47
CA ILE A 140 -3.85 3.60 19.69
C ILE A 140 -2.37 4.00 19.80
N PHE A 141 -1.70 4.13 18.65
CA PHE A 141 -0.37 4.71 18.57
C PHE A 141 -0.45 6.24 18.46
N MET A 142 -1.33 6.74 17.57
CA MET A 142 -1.70 8.15 17.47
C MET A 142 -3.10 8.30 16.85
N ASN A 143 -3.81 9.40 17.14
CA ASN A 143 -5.18 9.64 16.71
C ASN A 143 -5.48 11.13 16.46
N ASP A 144 -4.49 11.90 16.05
CA ASP A 144 -4.65 13.33 15.79
C ASP A 144 -4.37 13.70 14.32
N LEU A 145 -4.55 12.76 13.38
CA LEU A 145 -4.51 13.06 11.96
C LEU A 145 -5.85 13.68 11.50
N PRO A 146 -5.84 14.45 10.38
CA PRO A 146 -7.09 14.94 9.79
C PRO A 146 -8.02 13.79 9.40
N SER A 147 -9.34 13.99 9.62
CA SER A 147 -10.38 12.98 9.41
C SER A 147 -11.08 13.07 8.05
N GLU A 148 -10.66 14.00 7.20
CA GLU A 148 -11.19 14.16 5.86
C GLU A 148 -10.90 12.93 5.00
N THR A 149 -11.96 12.44 4.33
CA THR A 149 -11.88 11.19 3.57
C THR A 149 -11.27 11.36 2.16
N TRP A 150 -11.39 12.55 1.58
CA TRP A 150 -10.77 12.85 0.29
C TRP A 150 -9.25 12.95 0.45
N HIS A 151 -8.50 12.13 -0.27
CA HIS A 151 -7.06 11.90 -0.08
C HIS A 151 -6.68 11.50 1.38
N GLY A 152 -7.66 10.97 2.12
CA GLY A 152 -7.49 10.57 3.51
C GLY A 152 -6.79 9.23 3.71
N PHE A 153 -6.70 8.40 2.66
CA PHE A 153 -6.05 7.10 2.75
C PHE A 153 -4.56 7.26 3.08
N LYS A 154 -4.11 6.52 4.08
CA LYS A 154 -2.74 6.59 4.56
C LYS A 154 -1.87 5.50 3.91
N TYR A 155 -0.67 5.88 3.56
CA TYR A 155 0.49 5.01 3.40
C TYR A 155 1.42 5.31 4.58
N ILE A 156 1.93 4.33 5.27
CA ILE A 156 2.80 4.53 6.43
C ILE A 156 4.00 3.61 6.35
N ASP A 157 5.15 4.12 6.75
CA ASP A 157 6.32 3.26 6.93
C ASP A 157 7.34 3.91 7.88
N PHE A 158 8.22 3.08 8.47
CA PHE A 158 9.29 3.54 9.33
C PHE A 158 10.54 3.84 8.54
N GLY A 159 11.07 5.03 8.73
CA GLY A 159 12.31 5.43 8.10
C GLY A 159 13.56 4.82 8.75
N PRO A 160 14.72 4.94 8.09
CA PRO A 160 16.00 4.49 8.64
C PRO A 160 16.40 5.20 9.93
N ASP A 161 15.71 6.29 10.31
CA ASP A 161 15.85 7.00 11.57
C ASP A 161 14.93 6.48 12.69
N GLY A 162 14.16 5.40 12.41
CA GLY A 162 13.23 4.78 13.34
C GLY A 162 11.95 5.59 13.61
N ASN A 163 11.68 6.66 12.87
CA ASN A 163 10.46 7.42 12.99
C ASN A 163 9.42 6.93 11.96
N LEU A 164 8.12 6.98 12.31
CA LEU A 164 7.04 6.68 11.39
C LEU A 164 6.77 7.86 10.47
N TYR A 165 6.73 7.63 9.16
CA TYR A 165 6.43 8.62 8.14
C TYR A 165 5.00 8.48 7.62
N ILE A 166 4.31 9.62 7.42
CA ILE A 166 2.88 9.67 7.16
C ILE A 166 2.59 10.82 6.18
N PRO A 167 2.19 10.54 4.93
CA PRO A 167 1.66 11.57 4.04
C PRO A 167 0.23 11.94 4.44
N VAL A 168 -0.07 13.22 4.36
CA VAL A 168 -1.40 13.79 4.58
C VAL A 168 -1.79 14.63 3.37
N GLY A 169 -2.56 14.03 2.47
CA GLY A 169 -3.05 14.67 1.26
C GLY A 169 -4.10 15.75 1.54
N VAL A 170 -4.30 16.65 0.60
CA VAL A 170 -5.30 17.72 0.73
C VAL A 170 -6.72 17.19 0.57
N PRO A 171 -7.74 17.74 1.26
CA PRO A 171 -9.12 17.27 1.20
C PRO A 171 -9.89 17.85 0.00
N CYS A 172 -9.21 18.07 -1.13
CA CYS A 172 -9.80 18.69 -2.33
C CYS A 172 -8.98 18.35 -3.57
N ASN A 173 -9.48 18.68 -4.77
CA ASN A 173 -8.67 18.62 -5.98
C ASN A 173 -7.59 19.70 -5.99
N ILE A 174 -8.01 20.95 -5.80
CA ILE A 174 -7.16 22.12 -5.63
C ILE A 174 -7.80 23.09 -4.65
N CYS A 175 -7.07 23.57 -3.67
CA CYS A 175 -7.54 24.52 -2.66
C CYS A 175 -6.36 25.11 -1.88
N LEU A 176 -6.56 26.30 -1.34
CA LEU A 176 -5.59 26.97 -0.51
C LEU A 176 -5.91 26.88 1.00
N GLU A 177 -7.19 26.82 1.33
CA GLU A 177 -7.65 26.93 2.73
C GLU A 177 -7.15 25.86 3.69
N PRO A 178 -7.18 24.55 3.32
CA PRO A 178 -6.79 23.53 4.27
C PRO A 178 -5.37 23.71 4.81
N GLN A 179 -4.39 23.88 3.94
CA GLN A 179 -2.99 24.01 4.37
C GLN A 179 -2.65 25.38 4.99
N THR A 180 -3.47 26.39 4.80
CA THR A 180 -3.29 27.67 5.51
C THR A 180 -3.86 27.64 6.92
N LYS A 181 -4.94 26.86 7.13
CA LYS A 181 -5.60 26.67 8.41
C LYS A 181 -5.02 25.54 9.23
N ASP A 182 -4.67 24.43 8.57
CA ASP A 182 -4.11 23.23 9.19
C ASP A 182 -2.86 22.78 8.45
N LYS A 183 -1.72 22.98 9.05
CA LYS A 183 -0.40 22.64 8.48
C LYS A 183 -0.12 21.15 8.36
N ARG A 184 -1.05 20.30 8.78
CA ARG A 184 -0.94 18.85 8.58
C ARG A 184 -1.26 18.45 7.14
N PHE A 185 -2.09 19.22 6.40
CA PHE A 185 -2.41 18.96 5.00
C PHE A 185 -1.27 19.31 4.03
N ALA A 186 -1.32 18.72 2.85
CA ALA A 186 -0.38 18.95 1.75
C ALA A 186 1.08 18.67 2.15
N ALA A 187 1.32 17.61 2.91
CA ALA A 187 2.65 17.37 3.47
C ALA A 187 2.93 15.88 3.71
N ILE A 188 4.21 15.56 3.81
CA ILE A 188 4.68 14.32 4.43
C ILE A 188 5.27 14.68 5.79
N HIS A 189 4.85 13.97 6.82
CA HIS A 189 5.33 14.15 8.19
C HIS A 189 6.09 12.93 8.67
N LYS A 190 6.99 13.13 9.61
CA LYS A 190 7.46 12.07 10.50
C LYS A 190 6.92 12.29 11.91
N TYR A 191 6.54 11.19 12.56
CA TYR A 191 6.12 11.21 13.96
C TYR A 191 7.34 10.99 14.87
N LYS A 192 7.75 12.05 15.53
CA LYS A 192 8.92 12.08 16.38
C LYS A 192 8.61 12.70 17.74
N ASP A 193 8.98 12.03 18.84
CA ASP A 193 8.80 12.52 20.22
C ASP A 193 7.36 12.98 20.51
N GLY A 194 6.35 12.21 20.02
CA GLY A 194 4.94 12.51 20.21
C GLY A 194 4.39 13.65 19.35
N LYS A 195 5.10 14.08 18.29
CA LYS A 195 4.71 15.20 17.42
C LYS A 195 4.92 14.87 15.95
N LEU A 196 4.05 15.44 15.11
CA LEU A 196 4.26 15.48 13.67
C LEU A 196 5.28 16.57 13.31
N VAL A 197 6.32 16.18 12.60
CA VAL A 197 7.35 17.07 12.05
C VAL A 197 7.28 16.99 10.53
N THR A 198 7.03 18.10 9.85
CA THR A 198 6.95 18.16 8.39
C THR A 198 8.33 17.95 7.77
N VAL A 199 8.43 16.95 6.89
CA VAL A 199 9.66 16.65 6.14
C VAL A 199 9.56 17.06 4.67
N ALA A 200 8.35 17.09 4.10
CA ALA A 200 8.06 17.65 2.77
C ALA A 200 6.74 18.42 2.84
N ASP A 201 6.72 19.65 2.35
CA ASP A 201 5.57 20.55 2.34
C ASP A 201 5.16 20.86 0.90
N GLY A 202 3.91 21.22 0.66
CA GLY A 202 3.40 21.45 -0.70
C GLY A 202 3.29 20.17 -1.54
N VAL A 203 3.04 19.03 -0.91
CA VAL A 203 2.80 17.73 -1.53
C VAL A 203 1.29 17.48 -1.60
N ARG A 204 0.73 17.43 -2.82
CA ARG A 204 -0.73 17.34 -2.98
C ARG A 204 -1.33 16.06 -2.42
N ASN A 205 -0.84 14.91 -2.84
CA ASN A 205 -1.34 13.60 -2.45
C ASN A 205 -0.31 12.50 -2.74
N SER A 206 0.66 12.35 -1.86
CA SER A 206 1.56 11.19 -1.89
C SER A 206 0.87 9.96 -1.34
N VAL A 207 0.96 8.85 -2.05
CA VAL A 207 0.39 7.55 -1.67
C VAL A 207 1.40 6.41 -1.73
N GLY A 208 2.70 6.75 -1.81
CA GLY A 208 3.81 5.82 -1.73
C GLY A 208 5.13 6.54 -1.61
N PHE A 209 6.01 5.98 -0.82
CA PHE A 209 7.39 6.44 -0.64
C PHE A 209 8.26 5.27 -0.19
N ASP A 210 9.57 5.41 -0.41
CA ASP A 210 10.57 4.47 0.09
C ASP A 210 11.93 5.16 0.21
N TRP A 211 12.88 4.50 0.85
CA TRP A 211 14.24 5.00 1.04
C TRP A 211 15.23 4.24 0.16
N HIS A 212 16.03 4.98 -0.55
CA HIS A 212 17.12 4.39 -1.31
C HIS A 212 18.06 3.59 -0.36
N PRO A 213 18.35 2.31 -0.66
CA PRO A 213 19.01 1.41 0.28
C PRO A 213 20.42 1.86 0.71
N GLU A 214 21.14 2.58 -0.16
CA GLU A 214 22.49 3.06 0.13
C GLU A 214 22.50 4.49 0.68
N THR A 215 21.81 5.43 -0.02
CA THR A 215 21.87 6.87 0.33
C THR A 215 20.95 7.25 1.47
N LYS A 216 19.96 6.38 1.80
CA LYS A 216 18.91 6.61 2.79
C LYS A 216 18.04 7.84 2.49
N LYS A 217 18.12 8.41 1.31
CA LYS A 217 17.24 9.47 0.86
C LYS A 217 15.85 8.92 0.57
N MET A 218 14.82 9.64 0.97
CA MET A 218 13.43 9.28 0.73
C MET A 218 13.02 9.74 -0.65
N TYR A 219 12.42 8.82 -1.41
CA TYR A 219 11.72 9.10 -2.66
C TYR A 219 10.22 8.97 -2.41
N PHE A 220 9.41 9.76 -3.10
CA PHE A 220 7.96 9.67 -2.99
C PHE A 220 7.25 10.05 -4.29
N SER A 221 6.10 9.41 -4.52
CA SER A 221 5.20 9.78 -5.62
C SER A 221 4.26 10.90 -5.17
N ASP A 222 3.87 11.82 -6.08
CA ASP A 222 2.80 12.78 -5.84
C ASP A 222 1.82 12.81 -7.01
N ASN A 223 0.53 12.77 -6.69
CA ASN A 223 -0.56 12.79 -7.65
C ASN A 223 -0.92 14.22 -8.01
N GLY A 224 -0.78 14.59 -9.30
CA GLY A 224 -1.15 15.89 -9.83
C GLY A 224 -2.64 16.22 -9.70
N ARG A 225 -2.99 17.52 -9.77
CA ARG A 225 -4.40 17.97 -9.77
C ARG A 225 -5.12 17.60 -11.05
N ASP A 226 -6.45 17.44 -10.98
CA ASP A 226 -7.32 17.34 -12.14
C ASP A 226 -7.70 18.74 -12.70
N TRP A 227 -8.35 18.76 -13.89
CA TRP A 227 -8.96 19.89 -14.55
C TRP A 227 -7.99 20.94 -15.12
N LEU A 228 -6.80 20.50 -15.51
CA LEU A 228 -5.89 21.29 -16.37
C LEU A 228 -5.76 20.71 -17.79
N GLY A 229 -6.67 19.78 -18.16
CA GLY A 229 -6.70 19.11 -19.46
C GLY A 229 -6.11 17.69 -19.42
N ASP A 230 -6.23 17.00 -20.57
CA ASP A 230 -5.85 15.58 -20.67
C ASP A 230 -4.34 15.34 -20.59
N ASN A 231 -3.55 16.37 -20.88
CA ASN A 231 -2.09 16.27 -20.98
C ASN A 231 -1.36 17.04 -19.86
N SER A 232 -2.06 17.45 -18.79
CA SER A 232 -1.49 18.33 -17.77
C SER A 232 -2.27 18.27 -16.44
N PRO A 233 -1.59 18.40 -15.28
CA PRO A 233 -0.15 18.30 -15.11
C PRO A 233 0.31 16.84 -15.04
N SER A 234 1.60 16.60 -15.16
CA SER A 234 2.18 15.29 -14.83
C SER A 234 2.05 15.01 -13.34
N CYS A 235 1.84 13.74 -12.98
CA CYS A 235 2.17 13.23 -11.66
C CYS A 235 3.71 13.16 -11.50
N GLU A 236 4.19 13.07 -10.29
CA GLU A 236 5.58 13.35 -9.95
C GLU A 236 6.25 12.21 -9.21
N LEU A 237 7.54 12.03 -9.49
CA LEU A 237 8.48 11.35 -8.60
C LEU A 237 9.41 12.40 -8.00
N ASN A 238 9.45 12.45 -6.70
CA ASN A 238 10.20 13.42 -5.91
C ASN A 238 11.24 12.76 -5.01
N ILE A 239 12.22 13.54 -4.55
CA ILE A 239 13.25 13.14 -3.59
C ILE A 239 13.37 14.19 -2.48
N ILE A 240 13.52 13.76 -1.24
CA ILE A 240 13.82 14.64 -0.13
C ILE A 240 15.33 14.78 0.02
N GLU A 241 15.87 15.89 -0.47
CA GLU A 241 17.28 16.26 -0.26
C GLU A 241 17.47 17.00 1.06
N LYS A 242 16.47 17.77 1.47
CA LYS A 242 16.46 18.55 2.71
C LYS A 242 15.06 18.52 3.32
N GLU A 243 14.97 18.16 4.59
CA GLU A 243 13.70 18.18 5.32
C GLU A 243 13.11 19.60 5.38
N GLY A 244 11.78 19.70 5.25
CA GLY A 244 11.04 20.94 5.24
C GLY A 244 11.05 21.69 3.88
N SER A 245 11.57 21.07 2.81
CA SER A 245 11.49 21.61 1.45
C SER A 245 10.04 21.67 0.95
N PHE A 246 9.80 22.58 -0.01
CA PHE A 246 8.48 22.86 -0.57
C PHE A 246 8.35 22.35 -2.01
N TYR A 247 7.35 21.52 -2.29
CA TYR A 247 7.18 20.79 -3.55
C TYR A 247 6.12 21.38 -4.48
N GLY A 248 5.60 22.56 -4.18
CA GLY A 248 4.87 23.41 -5.13
C GLY A 248 3.39 23.58 -4.88
N TYR A 249 2.66 22.54 -4.43
CA TYR A 249 1.21 22.63 -4.25
C TYR A 249 0.81 23.71 -3.22
N PRO A 250 -0.22 24.56 -3.49
CA PRO A 250 -1.12 24.56 -4.64
C PRO A 250 -0.68 25.50 -5.78
N TYR A 251 0.49 26.11 -5.72
CA TYR A 251 0.91 27.23 -6.57
C TYR A 251 1.56 26.81 -7.89
N LYS A 252 2.26 25.66 -7.84
CA LYS A 252 3.01 25.13 -8.96
C LYS A 252 2.84 23.60 -9.01
N HIS A 253 2.79 23.05 -10.23
CA HIS A 253 2.67 21.63 -10.50
C HIS A 253 3.77 21.19 -11.46
N ALA A 254 4.27 19.97 -11.30
CA ALA A 254 5.37 19.47 -12.09
C ALA A 254 6.54 20.48 -12.15
N LYS A 255 7.34 20.49 -13.24
CA LYS A 255 8.49 21.39 -13.32
C LYS A 255 8.12 22.85 -13.62
N ASN A 256 7.12 23.07 -14.47
CA ASN A 256 6.94 24.40 -15.10
C ASN A 256 5.49 24.90 -15.12
N ILE A 257 4.56 24.25 -14.47
CA ILE A 257 3.15 24.61 -14.56
C ILE A 257 2.75 25.45 -13.35
N ILE A 258 2.63 26.75 -13.56
CA ILE A 258 2.06 27.67 -12.56
C ILE A 258 0.55 27.45 -12.52
N ASP A 259 -0.01 27.26 -11.31
CA ASP A 259 -1.43 27.08 -11.14
C ASP A 259 -2.22 28.31 -11.59
N PRO A 260 -3.25 28.17 -12.46
CA PRO A 260 -4.00 29.31 -12.97
C PRO A 260 -4.86 30.01 -11.91
N GLU A 261 -5.22 29.33 -10.80
CA GLU A 261 -6.04 29.89 -9.73
C GLU A 261 -5.19 30.46 -8.60
N PHE A 262 -4.15 29.74 -8.21
CA PHE A 262 -3.36 30.05 -6.99
C PHE A 262 -1.93 30.51 -7.29
N GLY A 263 -1.44 30.34 -8.51
CA GLY A 263 -0.06 30.69 -8.85
C GLY A 263 0.30 32.16 -8.62
N SER A 264 -0.66 33.09 -8.76
CA SER A 264 -0.47 34.50 -8.44
C SER A 264 -0.44 34.80 -6.94
N LEU A 265 -0.82 33.83 -6.10
CA LEU A 265 -0.88 33.96 -4.65
C LEU A 265 0.33 33.33 -3.94
N ILE A 266 1.40 33.02 -4.69
CA ILE A 266 2.65 32.49 -4.10
C ILE A 266 3.08 33.42 -2.99
N PRO A 267 3.18 32.93 -1.73
CA PRO A 267 3.62 33.75 -0.62
C PRO A 267 5.08 34.16 -0.80
N ASP A 268 5.43 35.33 -0.30
CA ASP A 268 6.82 35.70 -0.11
C ASP A 268 7.38 34.90 1.10
N PHE A 269 7.87 33.68 0.83
CA PHE A 269 8.52 32.85 1.83
C PHE A 269 9.92 32.46 1.37
N ASP A 270 10.80 32.35 2.32
CA ASP A 270 12.23 32.08 2.13
C ASP A 270 12.50 30.59 1.82
N ARG A 271 11.75 30.03 0.86
CA ARG A 271 11.90 28.64 0.40
C ARG A 271 11.80 28.56 -1.12
N GLU A 272 12.69 27.79 -1.71
CA GLU A 272 12.62 27.46 -3.14
C GLU A 272 11.65 26.31 -3.38
N PHE A 273 11.01 26.33 -4.57
CA PHE A 273 10.25 25.17 -5.04
C PHE A 273 11.21 24.08 -5.49
N VAL A 274 11.01 22.88 -4.95
CA VAL A 274 11.73 21.70 -5.41
C VAL A 274 11.01 21.09 -6.60
N ASP A 275 11.71 21.01 -7.72
CA ASP A 275 11.18 20.35 -8.91
C ASP A 275 11.24 18.82 -8.78
N PRO A 276 10.27 18.09 -9.36
CA PRO A 276 10.31 16.63 -9.40
C PRO A 276 11.54 16.13 -10.17
N ILE A 277 12.11 15.03 -9.70
CA ILE A 277 13.22 14.36 -10.41
C ILE A 277 12.74 13.70 -11.70
N ALA A 278 11.47 13.24 -11.74
CA ALA A 278 10.83 12.72 -12.92
C ALA A 278 9.36 13.13 -13.00
N GLU A 279 8.91 13.45 -14.21
CA GLU A 279 7.51 13.62 -14.56
C GLU A 279 6.97 12.29 -15.10
N LEU A 280 5.99 11.71 -14.40
CA LEU A 280 5.47 10.36 -14.67
C LEU A 280 4.35 10.35 -15.73
N GLY A 281 3.92 11.54 -16.18
CA GLY A 281 2.78 11.73 -17.06
C GLY A 281 1.51 12.14 -16.30
N PRO A 282 0.53 12.75 -17.02
CA PRO A 282 -0.74 13.17 -16.42
C PRO A 282 -1.64 11.95 -16.14
N HIS A 283 -2.46 12.03 -15.10
CA HIS A 283 -3.53 11.08 -14.75
C HIS A 283 -3.07 9.64 -14.52
N VAL A 284 -1.79 9.38 -14.29
CA VAL A 284 -1.27 8.01 -14.08
C VAL A 284 -1.49 7.50 -12.66
N ALA A 285 -1.82 8.38 -11.72
CA ALA A 285 -2.11 8.05 -10.31
C ALA A 285 -1.06 7.13 -9.69
N PRO A 286 0.22 7.53 -9.60
CA PRO A 286 1.27 6.71 -9.04
C PRO A 286 0.97 6.38 -7.58
N LEU A 287 1.20 5.13 -7.17
CA LEU A 287 0.91 4.65 -5.82
C LEU A 287 2.20 4.31 -5.06
N GLY A 288 2.82 3.17 -5.36
CA GLY A 288 4.06 2.72 -4.72
C GLY A 288 5.32 3.19 -5.46
N ILE A 289 6.44 3.05 -4.80
CA ILE A 289 7.79 3.22 -5.35
C ILE A 289 8.58 1.94 -5.10
#